data_54263e478dcd85dc436cd70fedd0298f
#
_entry.id   54263e478dcd85dc436cd70fedd0298f
#
_cell.length_a   1.000
_cell.length_b   1.000
_cell.length_c   1.000
_cell.angle_alpha   90.00
_cell.angle_beta   90.00
_cell.angle_gamma   90.00
#
_symmetry.space_group_name_H-M   'P 1'
#
loop_
_entity.id
_entity.type
_entity.pdbx_description
1 polymer ?
#
loop_
_entity_poly.entity_id
_entity_poly.type
_entity_poly.pdbx_seq_one_letter_code
_entity_poly.pdbx_strand_id
1 'polypeptide(L)'
;MKKIDCHVHFVGGGTAQSGTWFKLKTWWDRLQARLMLKGCGIESSAMHDDLDVIYGDRLLKLIKDSSLDALVLLAQDIAHADDGTPLPDKSKFFVPNDVVLELSRQHEEIIPAIS
;
A
#
# COMPACT_ATOMS: atom_id res chain seq x y z
N MET A 1 -21.45 -11.07 13.66
CA MET A 1 -20.02 -11.49 13.58
C MET A 1 -19.29 -10.51 12.68
N LYS A 2 -18.18 -9.95 13.14
CA LYS A 2 -17.37 -9.02 12.35
C LYS A 2 -16.65 -9.74 11.21
N LYS A 3 -16.65 -9.14 10.02
CA LYS A 3 -15.93 -9.60 8.85
C LYS A 3 -14.70 -8.73 8.65
N ILE A 4 -13.52 -9.31 8.73
CA ILE A 4 -12.25 -8.60 8.66
C ILE A 4 -11.41 -9.21 7.54
N ASP A 5 -10.91 -8.38 6.62
CA ASP A 5 -9.86 -8.79 5.69
C ASP A 5 -8.51 -8.65 6.39
N CYS A 6 -7.81 -9.76 6.57
CA CYS A 6 -6.57 -9.80 7.36
C CYS A 6 -5.30 -9.56 6.55
N HIS A 7 -5.39 -9.24 5.26
CA HIS A 7 -4.21 -9.12 4.42
C HIS A 7 -4.37 -8.08 3.31
N VAL A 8 -4.25 -6.81 3.67
CA VAL A 8 -4.36 -5.70 2.71
C VAL A 8 -3.05 -4.90 2.68
N HIS A 9 -2.50 -4.70 1.49
CA HIS A 9 -1.32 -3.88 1.28
C HIS A 9 -1.69 -2.45 0.91
N PHE A 10 -0.85 -1.51 1.32
CA PHE A 10 -0.85 -0.13 0.83
C PHE A 10 0.19 0.01 -0.28
N VAL A 11 -0.05 0.91 -1.22
CA VAL A 11 0.93 1.30 -2.25
C VAL A 11 0.93 2.80 -2.40
N GLY A 12 2.10 3.40 -2.36
CA GLY A 12 2.28 4.82 -2.56
C GLY A 12 3.53 5.15 -3.36
N GLY A 13 3.57 6.35 -3.92
CA GLY A 13 4.67 6.88 -4.73
C GLY A 13 5.57 7.89 -4.01
N GLY A 14 5.29 8.18 -2.73
CA GLY A 14 6.06 9.13 -1.92
C GLY A 14 5.78 10.60 -2.21
N THR A 15 4.81 10.92 -3.06
CA THR A 15 4.46 12.30 -3.45
C THR A 15 3.90 13.11 -2.29
N ALA A 16 3.22 12.46 -1.34
CA ALA A 16 2.71 13.06 -0.11
C ALA A 16 3.77 13.16 1.02
N GLN A 17 5.06 13.02 0.70
CA GLN A 17 6.16 12.95 1.67
C GLN A 17 5.97 11.84 2.72
N SER A 18 5.22 10.81 2.37
CA SER A 18 4.90 9.66 3.23
C SER A 18 6.10 8.75 3.48
N GLY A 19 7.14 8.85 2.65
CA GLY A 19 8.28 7.93 2.65
C GLY A 19 8.01 6.61 1.92
N THR A 20 6.81 6.42 1.37
CA THR A 20 6.51 5.26 0.50
C THR A 20 7.31 5.35 -0.80
N TRP A 21 7.62 4.21 -1.37
CA TRP A 21 8.15 4.17 -2.73
C TRP A 21 7.87 2.81 -3.39
N PHE A 22 7.90 2.80 -4.72
CA PHE A 22 7.92 1.59 -5.53
C PHE A 22 8.94 1.71 -6.66
N LYS A 23 9.48 0.58 -7.11
CA LYS A 23 10.46 0.51 -8.19
C LYS A 23 9.92 -0.35 -9.33
N LEU A 24 9.80 0.24 -10.51
CA LEU A 24 9.38 -0.44 -11.73
C LEU A 24 10.57 -0.51 -12.70
N LYS A 25 11.46 -1.49 -12.49
CA LYS A 25 12.72 -1.62 -13.24
C LYS A 25 12.52 -2.15 -14.64
N THR A 26 11.54 -3.04 -14.82
CA THR A 26 11.29 -3.73 -16.09
C THR A 26 9.92 -3.34 -16.66
N TRP A 27 9.73 -3.63 -17.97
CA TRP A 27 8.42 -3.45 -18.59
C TRP A 27 7.35 -4.38 -17.98
N TRP A 28 7.77 -5.56 -17.50
CA TRP A 28 6.91 -6.48 -16.78
C TRP A 28 6.42 -5.89 -15.44
N ASP A 29 7.31 -5.26 -14.68
CA ASP A 29 6.92 -4.60 -13.43
C ASP A 29 5.87 -3.52 -13.70
N ARG A 30 6.04 -2.75 -14.79
CA ARG A 30 5.08 -1.71 -15.19
C ARG A 30 3.73 -2.30 -15.61
N LEU A 31 3.76 -3.41 -16.35
CA LEU A 31 2.53 -4.10 -16.75
C LEU A 31 1.80 -4.67 -15.53
N GLN A 32 2.51 -5.33 -14.61
CA GLN A 32 1.95 -5.86 -13.38
C GLN A 32 1.34 -4.74 -12.50
N ALA A 33 2.04 -3.62 -12.34
CA ALA A 33 1.54 -2.46 -11.59
C ALA A 33 0.26 -1.90 -12.21
N ARG A 34 0.20 -1.76 -13.53
CA ARG A 34 -1.01 -1.30 -14.25
C ARG A 34 -2.19 -2.25 -14.06
N LEU A 35 -1.95 -3.56 -14.15
CA LEU A 35 -3.00 -4.56 -13.95
C LEU A 35 -3.51 -4.57 -12.51
N MET A 36 -2.61 -4.44 -11.54
CA MET A 36 -2.95 -4.34 -10.12
C MET A 36 -3.81 -3.09 -9.85
N LEU A 37 -3.39 -1.92 -10.31
CA LEU A 37 -4.15 -0.67 -10.13
C LEU A 37 -5.52 -0.77 -10.81
N LYS A 38 -5.58 -1.31 -12.03
CA LYS A 38 -6.85 -1.54 -12.73
C LYS A 38 -7.76 -2.49 -11.95
N GLY A 39 -7.21 -3.55 -11.35
CA GLY A 39 -7.96 -4.46 -10.48
C GLY A 39 -8.55 -3.76 -9.25
N CYS A 40 -7.86 -2.74 -8.72
CA CYS A 40 -8.35 -1.89 -7.63
C CYS A 40 -9.31 -0.78 -8.13
N GLY A 41 -9.55 -0.66 -9.44
CA GLY A 41 -10.35 0.42 -10.01
C GLY A 41 -9.64 1.78 -10.03
N ILE A 42 -8.30 1.77 -10.13
CA ILE A 42 -7.45 2.96 -10.21
C ILE A 42 -6.85 3.02 -11.63
N GLU A 43 -6.90 4.20 -12.24
CA GLU A 43 -6.28 4.42 -13.55
C GLU A 43 -4.74 4.41 -13.45
N SER A 44 -4.08 3.91 -14.48
CA SER A 44 -2.62 3.80 -14.50
C SER A 44 -1.89 5.16 -14.48
N SER A 45 -2.58 6.24 -14.85
CA SER A 45 -2.10 7.63 -14.74
C SER A 45 -1.77 8.01 -13.29
N ALA A 46 -2.47 7.42 -12.31
CA ALA A 46 -2.22 7.64 -10.88
C ALA A 46 -0.78 7.31 -10.43
N MET A 47 -0.04 6.49 -11.19
CA MET A 47 1.37 6.22 -10.92
C MET A 47 2.26 7.46 -11.08
N HIS A 48 1.80 8.48 -11.79
CA HIS A 48 2.50 9.75 -12.03
C HIS A 48 1.91 10.91 -11.24
N ASP A 49 0.86 10.66 -10.48
CA ASP A 49 0.14 11.59 -9.62
C ASP A 49 0.38 11.27 -8.14
N ASP A 50 -0.47 11.80 -7.27
CA ASP A 50 -0.45 11.53 -5.83
C ASP A 50 -1.06 10.16 -5.53
N LEU A 51 -0.30 9.11 -5.86
CA LEU A 51 -0.74 7.73 -5.69
C LEU A 51 -1.10 7.41 -4.23
N ASP A 52 -0.42 8.00 -3.27
CA ASP A 52 -0.68 7.77 -1.83
C ASP A 52 -2.10 8.17 -1.48
N VAL A 53 -2.54 9.35 -1.91
CA VAL A 53 -3.90 9.85 -1.66
C VAL A 53 -4.92 9.07 -2.48
N ILE A 54 -4.68 8.89 -3.78
CA ILE A 54 -5.60 8.18 -4.68
C ILE A 54 -5.84 6.74 -4.21
N TYR A 55 -4.78 6.04 -3.81
CA TYR A 55 -4.88 4.67 -3.33
C TYR A 55 -5.59 4.60 -1.97
N GLY A 56 -5.26 5.49 -1.04
CA GLY A 56 -5.91 5.60 0.27
C GLY A 56 -7.42 5.84 0.14
N ASP A 57 -7.83 6.81 -0.65
CA ASP A 57 -9.24 7.14 -0.89
C ASP A 57 -9.98 5.97 -1.54
N ARG A 58 -9.34 5.29 -2.50
CA ARG A 58 -9.93 4.12 -3.14
C ARG A 58 -10.09 2.95 -2.17
N LEU A 59 -9.11 2.71 -1.31
CA LEU A 59 -9.16 1.68 -0.28
C LEU A 59 -10.34 1.92 0.68
N LEU A 60 -10.49 3.14 1.18
CA LEU A 60 -11.59 3.53 2.05
C LEU A 60 -12.96 3.37 1.37
N LYS A 61 -13.04 3.73 0.08
CA LYS A 61 -14.25 3.51 -0.69
C LYS A 61 -14.58 2.02 -0.83
N LEU A 62 -13.57 1.18 -1.10
CA LEU A 62 -13.78 -0.27 -1.21
C LEU A 62 -14.28 -0.89 0.11
N ILE A 63 -13.77 -0.44 1.26
CA ILE A 63 -14.29 -0.89 2.57
C ILE A 63 -15.77 -0.51 2.71
N LYS A 64 -16.12 0.75 2.44
CA LYS A 64 -17.50 1.24 2.55
C LYS A 64 -18.48 0.55 1.60
N ASP A 65 -18.03 0.20 0.40
CA ASP A 65 -18.85 -0.45 -0.61
C ASP A 65 -18.93 -1.98 -0.41
N SER A 66 -18.07 -2.53 0.47
CA SER A 66 -18.03 -3.96 0.78
C SER A 66 -18.90 -4.33 1.98
N SER A 67 -18.96 -5.63 2.29
CA SER A 67 -19.57 -6.14 3.51
C SER A 67 -18.56 -6.33 4.66
N LEU A 68 -17.35 -5.75 4.53
CA LEU A 68 -16.30 -5.81 5.55
C LEU A 68 -16.56 -4.76 6.64
N ASP A 69 -16.30 -5.15 7.87
CA ASP A 69 -16.35 -4.24 9.03
C ASP A 69 -15.00 -3.56 9.27
N ALA A 70 -13.90 -4.22 8.88
CA ALA A 70 -12.55 -3.71 9.02
C ALA A 70 -11.58 -4.44 8.09
N LEU A 71 -10.37 -3.88 7.96
CA LEU A 71 -9.24 -4.55 7.31
C LEU A 71 -7.97 -4.39 8.13
N VAL A 72 -7.06 -5.34 7.97
CA VAL A 72 -5.69 -5.27 8.49
C VAL A 72 -4.79 -4.72 7.39
N LEU A 73 -4.31 -3.49 7.56
CA LEU A 73 -3.43 -2.82 6.62
C LEU A 73 -1.97 -3.09 7.00
N LEU A 74 -1.24 -3.67 6.06
CA LEU A 74 0.15 -4.10 6.27
C LEU A 74 1.13 -3.00 5.85
N ALA A 75 2.04 -2.64 6.74
CA ALA A 75 3.28 -1.99 6.35
C ALA A 75 4.16 -2.97 5.58
N GLN A 76 5.11 -2.46 4.82
CA GLN A 76 6.02 -3.28 4.03
C GLN A 76 7.45 -2.79 4.21
N ASP A 77 8.24 -3.59 4.89
CA ASP A 77 9.65 -3.32 5.05
C ASP A 77 10.46 -3.69 3.80
N ILE A 78 11.68 -3.18 3.71
CA ILE A 78 12.64 -3.55 2.67
C ILE A 78 13.24 -4.92 2.98
N ALA A 79 13.77 -5.58 1.94
CA ALA A 79 14.52 -6.81 2.12
C ALA A 79 15.82 -6.56 2.90
N HIS A 80 16.18 -7.51 3.75
CA HIS A 80 17.45 -7.50 4.50
C HIS A 80 18.28 -8.74 4.16
N ALA A 81 19.60 -8.62 4.29
CA ALA A 81 20.51 -9.75 4.28
C ALA A 81 20.45 -10.50 5.62
N ASP A 82 21.06 -11.68 5.68
CA ASP A 82 21.07 -12.52 6.90
C ASP A 82 21.75 -11.83 8.11
N ASP A 83 22.63 -10.87 7.85
CA ASP A 83 23.28 -10.05 8.87
C ASP A 83 22.49 -8.79 9.29
N GLY A 84 21.27 -8.61 8.73
CA GLY A 84 20.43 -7.45 8.97
C GLY A 84 20.72 -6.24 8.08
N THR A 85 21.69 -6.32 7.15
CA THR A 85 21.99 -5.21 6.23
C THR A 85 20.79 -4.95 5.29
N PRO A 86 20.27 -3.70 5.20
CA PRO A 86 19.16 -3.40 4.32
C PRO A 86 19.55 -3.51 2.85
N LEU A 87 18.69 -4.13 2.04
CA LEU A 87 18.86 -4.40 0.62
C LEU A 87 17.75 -3.72 -0.21
N PRO A 88 17.70 -2.36 -0.28
CA PRO A 88 16.62 -1.64 -0.95
C PRO A 88 16.53 -1.95 -2.45
N ASP A 89 17.62 -2.39 -3.07
CA ASP A 89 17.62 -2.75 -4.49
C ASP A 89 16.96 -4.10 -4.80
N LYS A 90 16.77 -4.93 -3.79
CA LYS A 90 16.03 -6.20 -3.88
C LYS A 90 14.54 -6.03 -3.58
N SER A 91 14.14 -4.87 -3.04
CA SER A 91 12.75 -4.57 -2.73
C SER A 91 12.08 -3.87 -3.91
N LYS A 92 10.80 -4.20 -4.14
CA LYS A 92 9.99 -3.60 -5.21
C LYS A 92 9.17 -2.41 -4.71
N PHE A 93 8.76 -2.43 -3.46
CA PHE A 93 8.02 -1.34 -2.81
C PHE A 93 8.29 -1.32 -1.32
N PHE A 94 8.04 -0.18 -0.70
CA PHE A 94 8.23 0.07 0.72
C PHE A 94 7.09 0.93 1.25
N VAL A 95 6.56 0.56 2.40
CA VAL A 95 5.51 1.30 3.10
C VAL A 95 5.92 1.43 4.57
N PRO A 96 6.31 2.64 5.02
CA PRO A 96 6.69 2.86 6.41
C PRO A 96 5.55 2.54 7.38
N ASN A 97 5.90 2.10 8.58
CA ASN A 97 4.94 1.89 9.66
C ASN A 97 4.10 3.13 9.96
N ASP A 98 4.71 4.33 9.89
CA ASP A 98 4.02 5.59 10.17
C ASP A 98 2.83 5.85 9.25
N VAL A 99 2.91 5.45 7.98
CA VAL A 99 1.79 5.59 7.03
C VAL A 99 0.58 4.76 7.49
N VAL A 100 0.82 3.52 7.86
CA VAL A 100 -0.23 2.59 8.29
C VAL A 100 -0.83 3.03 9.64
N LEU A 101 0.02 3.47 10.55
CA LEU A 101 -0.40 3.99 11.85
C LEU A 101 -1.21 5.28 11.72
N GLU A 102 -0.83 6.19 10.83
CA GLU A 102 -1.57 7.44 10.60
C GLU A 102 -2.94 7.17 9.99
N LEU A 103 -3.03 6.29 9.00
CA LEU A 103 -4.31 5.88 8.42
C LEU A 103 -5.22 5.23 9.48
N SER A 104 -4.67 4.41 10.37
CA SER A 104 -5.44 3.78 11.45
C SER A 104 -5.95 4.77 12.50
N ARG A 105 -5.24 5.88 12.74
CA ARG A 105 -5.71 6.94 13.64
C ARG A 105 -6.88 7.74 13.05
N GLN A 106 -6.90 7.87 11.71
CA GLN A 106 -7.93 8.63 11.00
C GLN A 106 -9.18 7.80 10.69
N HIS A 107 -9.04 6.46 10.62
CA HIS A 107 -10.07 5.54 10.17
C HIS A 107 -10.13 4.31 11.08
N GLU A 108 -11.19 4.21 11.87
CA GLU A 108 -11.36 3.13 12.85
C GLU A 108 -11.55 1.73 12.24
N GLU A 109 -11.93 1.67 10.97
CA GLU A 109 -12.02 0.42 10.20
C GLU A 109 -10.64 -0.12 9.75
N ILE A 110 -9.56 0.63 9.94
CA ILE A 110 -8.20 0.22 9.62
C ILE A 110 -7.47 -0.26 10.87
N ILE A 111 -7.07 -1.53 10.85
CA ILE A 111 -6.25 -2.15 11.89
C ILE A 111 -4.80 -2.15 11.38
N PRO A 112 -3.85 -1.48 12.05
CA PRO A 112 -2.48 -1.40 11.57
C PRO A 112 -1.72 -2.69 11.87
N ALA A 113 -0.98 -3.20 10.88
CA ALA A 113 0.03 -4.24 11.06
C ALA A 113 1.39 -3.68 10.63
N ILE A 114 2.27 -3.55 11.60
CA ILE A 114 3.62 -3.01 11.41
C ILE A 114 4.62 -4.14 11.13
N SER A 115 5.66 -3.81 10.40
CA SER A 115 6.79 -4.71 10.08
C SER A 115 8.04 -4.39 10.91
#